data_abce752d0b7dad74230677ece02200e9
#
_entry.id   abce752d0b7dad74230677ece02200e9
#
_cell.length_a   1.000
_cell.length_b   1.000
_cell.length_c   1.000
_cell.angle_alpha   90.00
_cell.angle_beta   90.00
_cell.angle_gamma   90.00
#
_symmetry.space_group_name_H-M   'P 1'
#
loop_
_entity.id
_entity.type
_entity.pdbx_description
1 polymer ?
#
loop_
_entity_poly.entity_id
_entity_poly.type
_entity_poly.pdbx_seq_one_letter_code
_entity_poly.pdbx_strand_id
1 'polypeptide(L)'
;ERIALLGDNGTGKSTLINALVGEERVIAFDMPGTTRDAIKIDFEYDGRPYELVDTAGLRKKGRVFEAVEKFSVVKTLQAIEDANVVILVVDAKEGVSEGDAHIAGYVLEAGRALVVAVNKWDLLDSYERERFNLDLERKLHFLRWARMIRISALKRNGLNHLMRAVDEAHAAAYAKLPTPKLTRALLE
;
A
#
# COMPACT_ATOMS: atom_id res chain seq x y z
N GLU A 1 0.16 12.35 6.77
CA GLU A 1 -0.28 11.70 5.52
C GLU A 1 -1.08 10.44 5.83
N ARG A 2 -2.18 10.24 5.12
CA ARG A 2 -3.03 9.06 5.27
C ARG A 2 -2.65 8.01 4.23
N ILE A 3 -2.35 6.81 4.70
CA ILE A 3 -1.89 5.69 3.88
C ILE A 3 -2.88 4.54 4.01
N ALA A 4 -3.37 4.00 2.89
CA ALA A 4 -4.07 2.73 2.86
C ALA A 4 -3.12 1.62 2.38
N LEU A 5 -3.06 0.50 3.09
CA LEU A 5 -2.38 -0.71 2.65
C LEU A 5 -3.41 -1.68 2.06
N LEU A 6 -3.30 -1.91 0.77
CA LEU A 6 -4.18 -2.80 0.03
C LEU A 6 -3.38 -3.94 -0.62
N GLY A 7 -4.04 -4.97 -1.01
CA GLY A 7 -3.44 -6.14 -1.65
C GLY A 7 -4.18 -7.40 -1.26
N ASP A 8 -3.89 -8.49 -1.95
CA ASP A 8 -4.51 -9.78 -1.72
C ASP A 8 -4.12 -10.39 -0.36
N ASN A 9 -4.81 -11.42 0.06
CA ASN A 9 -4.49 -12.12 1.31
C ASN A 9 -3.13 -12.81 1.20
N GLY A 10 -2.38 -12.80 2.29
CA GLY A 10 -1.06 -13.44 2.35
C GLY A 10 0.09 -12.64 1.75
N THR A 11 -0.15 -11.46 1.18
CA THR A 11 0.90 -10.59 0.60
C THR A 11 1.87 -10.00 1.62
N GLY A 12 1.54 -10.09 2.91
CA GLY A 12 2.38 -9.60 4.00
C GLY A 12 2.03 -8.21 4.50
N LYS A 13 0.79 -7.75 4.30
CA LYS A 13 0.33 -6.43 4.80
C LYS A 13 0.52 -6.28 6.30
N SER A 14 0.10 -7.26 7.10
CA SER A 14 0.26 -7.23 8.56
C SER A 14 1.72 -7.19 8.98
N THR A 15 2.57 -7.95 8.31
CA THR A 15 4.03 -7.94 8.55
C THR A 15 4.63 -6.58 8.22
N LEU A 16 4.19 -5.97 7.12
CA LEU A 16 4.63 -4.63 6.71
C LEU A 16 4.21 -3.56 7.73
N ILE A 17 2.96 -3.61 8.20
CA ILE A 17 2.48 -2.69 9.24
C ILE A 17 3.32 -2.82 10.51
N ASN A 18 3.57 -4.04 11.00
CA ASN A 18 4.40 -4.26 12.17
C ASN A 18 5.83 -3.74 11.97
N ALA A 19 6.38 -3.88 10.77
CA ALA A 19 7.70 -3.37 10.44
C ALA A 19 7.76 -1.83 10.40
N LEU A 20 6.71 -1.17 9.94
CA LEU A 20 6.62 0.29 9.85
C LEU A 20 6.32 0.94 11.21
N VAL A 21 5.38 0.37 11.96
CA VAL A 21 4.94 0.92 13.25
C VAL A 21 5.94 0.60 14.36
N GLY A 22 6.71 -0.50 14.24
CA GLY A 22 7.59 -1.03 15.26
C GLY A 22 6.82 -1.83 16.34
N GLU A 23 7.51 -2.79 16.97
CA GLU A 23 6.89 -3.69 17.96
C GLU A 23 6.43 -2.98 19.23
N GLU A 24 7.02 -1.83 19.57
CA GLU A 24 6.74 -1.06 20.78
C GLU A 24 5.62 -0.05 20.66
N ARG A 25 5.09 0.20 19.47
CA ARG A 25 4.09 1.26 19.19
C ARG A 25 2.75 0.77 18.67
N VAL A 26 2.42 -0.50 18.79
CA VAL A 26 1.03 -0.96 18.64
C VAL A 26 0.25 -0.51 19.87
N ILE A 27 -0.03 0.77 19.96
CA ILE A 27 -1.07 1.27 20.83
C ILE A 27 -2.38 0.87 20.15
N ALA A 28 -2.81 -0.36 20.40
CA ALA A 28 -4.18 -0.73 20.16
C ALA A 28 -5.02 0.10 21.14
N PHE A 29 -5.61 1.17 20.66
CA PHE A 29 -6.69 1.80 21.38
C PHE A 29 -7.88 0.83 21.34
N ASP A 30 -7.93 -0.08 22.33
CA ASP A 30 -9.15 -0.74 22.72
C ASP A 30 -10.02 0.32 23.40
N MET A 31 -10.75 1.12 22.62
CA MET A 31 -11.88 1.86 23.16
C MET A 31 -13.10 0.95 23.10
N PRO A 32 -13.65 0.55 24.26
CA PRO A 32 -14.93 -0.16 24.28
C PRO A 32 -16.00 0.79 23.75
N GLY A 33 -16.63 0.43 22.62
CA GLY A 33 -17.80 1.15 22.11
C GLY A 33 -17.78 1.56 20.65
N THR A 34 -16.67 1.42 19.89
CA THR A 34 -16.59 1.79 18.47
C THR A 34 -16.69 0.55 17.60
N THR A 35 -17.91 0.04 17.41
CA THR A 35 -18.17 -1.20 16.67
C THR A 35 -18.26 -1.04 15.16
N ARG A 36 -17.97 0.13 14.57
CA ARG A 36 -18.14 0.36 13.12
C ARG A 36 -17.17 1.34 12.47
N ASP A 37 -16.31 2.03 13.21
CA ASP A 37 -15.41 3.00 12.62
C ASP A 37 -14.09 2.34 12.16
N ALA A 38 -13.62 2.73 10.97
CA ALA A 38 -12.34 2.34 10.43
C ALA A 38 -11.25 2.56 11.48
N ILE A 39 -10.52 1.50 11.82
CA ILE A 39 -9.41 1.60 12.78
C ILE A 39 -8.30 2.37 12.10
N LYS A 40 -7.91 3.49 12.70
CA LYS A 40 -6.78 4.31 12.26
C LYS A 40 -5.61 4.06 13.20
N ILE A 41 -4.42 3.94 12.62
CA ILE A 41 -3.17 3.76 13.37
C ILE A 41 -2.25 4.92 13.03
N ASP A 42 -1.98 5.78 14.03
CA ASP A 42 -0.98 6.82 13.91
C ASP A 42 0.40 6.23 14.17
N PHE A 43 1.37 6.54 13.33
CA PHE A 43 2.75 6.17 13.52
C PHE A 43 3.70 7.25 13.01
N GLU A 44 4.95 7.17 13.45
CA GLU A 44 6.01 8.03 12.99
C GLU A 44 7.09 7.20 12.31
N TYR A 45 7.53 7.62 11.15
CA TYR A 45 8.62 7.00 10.42
C TYR A 45 9.63 8.07 9.99
N ASP A 46 10.89 7.91 10.41
CA ASP A 46 11.98 8.87 10.13
C ASP A 46 11.60 10.34 10.47
N GLY A 47 10.96 10.53 11.63
CA GLY A 47 10.54 11.84 12.14
C GLY A 47 9.29 12.43 11.46
N ARG A 48 8.62 11.69 10.58
CA ARG A 48 7.40 12.13 9.89
C ARG A 48 6.18 11.39 10.40
N PRO A 49 5.06 12.11 10.65
CA PRO A 49 3.81 11.48 11.09
C PRO A 49 3.01 10.93 9.91
N TYR A 50 2.48 9.75 10.08
CA TYR A 50 1.60 9.07 9.15
C TYR A 50 0.39 8.47 9.89
N GLU A 51 -0.70 8.30 9.17
CA GLU A 51 -1.91 7.63 9.64
C GLU A 51 -2.24 6.47 8.67
N LEU A 52 -2.27 5.24 9.17
CA LEU A 52 -2.81 4.11 8.42
C LEU A 52 -4.32 4.11 8.55
N VAL A 53 -5.01 4.12 7.41
CA VAL A 53 -6.47 4.08 7.34
C VAL A 53 -6.96 2.68 7.01
N ASP A 54 -8.17 2.35 7.47
CA ASP A 54 -8.86 1.08 7.22
C ASP A 54 -8.04 -0.17 7.58
N THR A 55 -7.58 -0.21 8.82
CA THR A 55 -6.91 -1.39 9.37
C THR A 55 -7.91 -2.40 9.96
N ALA A 56 -9.21 -2.30 9.64
CA ALA A 56 -10.26 -3.14 10.20
C ALA A 56 -10.07 -4.64 9.93
N GLY A 57 -9.38 -5.00 8.83
CA GLY A 57 -8.94 -6.36 8.55
C GLY A 57 -7.80 -6.88 9.44
N LEU A 58 -7.23 -6.02 10.26
CA LEU A 58 -6.10 -6.33 11.14
C LEU A 58 -6.51 -6.49 12.60
N ARG A 59 -7.75 -6.89 12.85
CA ARG A 59 -8.26 -7.09 14.22
C ARG A 59 -7.40 -8.06 15.00
N LYS A 60 -6.90 -7.57 16.13
CA LYS A 60 -6.21 -8.34 17.15
C LYS A 60 -7.20 -9.32 17.81
N LYS A 61 -7.18 -10.59 17.42
CA LYS A 61 -7.60 -11.67 18.31
C LYS A 61 -6.33 -12.35 18.81
N GLY A 62 -5.95 -12.04 20.04
CA GLY A 62 -4.89 -12.70 20.80
C GLY A 62 -3.75 -13.31 19.96
N ARG A 63 -2.61 -12.68 19.86
CA ARG A 63 -1.33 -13.16 19.25
C ARG A 63 -1.37 -13.83 17.86
N VAL A 64 -2.52 -13.99 17.23
CA VAL A 64 -2.67 -14.52 15.87
C VAL A 64 -3.53 -13.54 15.09
N PHE A 65 -2.92 -12.89 14.09
CA PHE A 65 -3.65 -12.11 13.10
C PHE A 65 -4.24 -13.09 12.10
N GLU A 66 -5.45 -13.57 12.34
CA GLU A 66 -6.24 -14.24 11.31
C GLU A 66 -6.94 -13.19 10.45
N ALA A 67 -6.36 -12.92 9.32
CA ALA A 67 -7.04 -12.19 8.25
C ALA A 67 -8.08 -13.13 7.60
N VAL A 68 -9.21 -13.34 8.25
CA VAL A 68 -10.39 -13.88 7.59
C VAL A 68 -11.25 -12.71 7.13
N GLU A 69 -10.82 -12.01 6.10
CA GLU A 69 -11.70 -11.08 5.42
C GLU A 69 -11.89 -11.50 3.99
N LYS A 70 -13.16 -11.77 3.67
CA LYS A 70 -13.60 -11.75 2.29
C LYS A 70 -13.28 -10.37 1.74
N PHE A 71 -12.56 -10.34 0.62
CA PHE A 71 -12.35 -9.12 -0.16
C PHE A 71 -13.70 -8.42 -0.35
N SER A 72 -13.86 -7.25 0.27
CA SER A 72 -15.03 -6.41 0.11
C SER A 72 -14.66 -5.24 -0.77
N VAL A 73 -15.20 -5.19 -1.98
CA VAL A 73 -15.00 -4.08 -2.92
C VAL A 73 -15.40 -2.75 -2.27
N VAL A 74 -16.51 -2.72 -1.52
CA VAL A 74 -16.99 -1.52 -0.85
C VAL A 74 -15.98 -0.99 0.17
N LYS A 75 -15.43 -1.87 1.00
CA LYS A 75 -14.39 -1.48 1.99
C LYS A 75 -13.11 -1.03 1.32
N THR A 76 -12.72 -1.69 0.24
CA THR A 76 -11.53 -1.30 -0.54
C THR A 76 -11.70 0.10 -1.14
N LEU A 77 -12.84 0.38 -1.74
CA LEU A 77 -13.15 1.71 -2.29
C LEU A 77 -13.16 2.78 -1.21
N GLN A 78 -13.73 2.48 -0.05
CA GLN A 78 -13.75 3.41 1.08
C GLN A 78 -12.34 3.71 1.61
N ALA A 79 -11.48 2.68 1.73
CA ALA A 79 -10.08 2.87 2.11
C ALA A 79 -9.31 3.74 1.11
N ILE A 80 -9.56 3.56 -0.18
CA ILE A 80 -8.97 4.39 -1.24
C ILE A 80 -9.43 5.84 -1.13
N GLU A 81 -10.72 6.08 -0.87
CA GLU A 81 -11.26 7.42 -0.69
C GLU A 81 -10.69 8.15 0.52
N ASP A 82 -10.49 7.42 1.62
CA ASP A 82 -9.96 7.98 2.88
C ASP A 82 -8.45 8.22 2.85
N ALA A 83 -7.72 7.62 1.91
CA ALA A 83 -6.27 7.71 1.80
C ALA A 83 -5.81 8.89 0.94
N ASN A 84 -4.61 9.42 1.24
CA ASN A 84 -3.86 10.30 0.35
C ASN A 84 -3.00 9.48 -0.61
N VAL A 85 -2.38 8.42 -0.11
CA VAL A 85 -1.52 7.50 -0.85
C VAL A 85 -1.96 6.07 -0.57
N VAL A 86 -2.03 5.26 -1.60
CA VAL A 86 -2.27 3.82 -1.49
C VAL A 86 -0.95 3.09 -1.70
N ILE A 87 -0.63 2.17 -0.79
CA ILE A 87 0.41 1.17 -0.98
C ILE A 87 -0.27 -0.14 -1.38
N LEU A 88 -0.07 -0.56 -2.62
CA LEU A 88 -0.49 -1.88 -3.08
C LEU A 88 0.62 -2.88 -2.79
N VAL A 89 0.36 -3.82 -1.88
CA VAL A 89 1.32 -4.86 -1.49
C VAL A 89 1.10 -6.11 -2.35
N VAL A 90 2.10 -6.45 -3.14
CA VAL A 90 2.10 -7.62 -4.03
C VAL A 90 3.09 -8.66 -3.52
N ASP A 91 2.72 -9.93 -3.57
CA ASP A 91 3.59 -11.04 -3.21
C ASP A 91 4.48 -11.43 -4.40
N ALA A 92 5.79 -11.21 -4.28
CA ALA A 92 6.74 -11.54 -5.34
C ALA A 92 6.80 -13.04 -5.65
N LYS A 93 6.54 -13.90 -4.66
CA LYS A 93 6.59 -15.36 -4.82
C LYS A 93 5.37 -15.90 -5.56
N GLU A 94 4.18 -15.37 -5.25
CA GLU A 94 2.91 -15.77 -5.89
C GLU A 94 2.68 -15.05 -7.22
N GLY A 95 3.34 -13.92 -7.44
CA GLY A 95 3.12 -13.06 -8.61
C GLY A 95 1.96 -12.08 -8.42
N VAL A 96 1.66 -11.33 -9.47
CA VAL A 96 0.55 -10.37 -9.48
C VAL A 96 -0.77 -11.12 -9.70
N SER A 97 -1.69 -11.02 -8.73
CA SER A 97 -3.01 -11.62 -8.83
C SER A 97 -3.97 -10.75 -9.67
N GLU A 98 -5.10 -11.34 -10.08
CA GLU A 98 -6.19 -10.55 -10.68
C GLU A 98 -6.78 -9.55 -9.67
N GLY A 99 -6.84 -9.94 -8.39
CA GLY A 99 -7.26 -9.06 -7.30
C GLY A 99 -6.37 -7.83 -7.17
N ASP A 100 -5.06 -7.99 -7.26
CA ASP A 100 -4.09 -6.87 -7.24
C ASP A 100 -4.33 -5.93 -8.42
N ALA A 101 -4.57 -6.46 -9.62
CA ALA A 101 -4.84 -5.66 -10.80
C ALA A 101 -6.16 -4.88 -10.69
N HIS A 102 -7.21 -5.49 -10.11
CA HIS A 102 -8.48 -4.82 -9.86
C HIS A 102 -8.33 -3.68 -8.84
N ILE A 103 -7.61 -3.92 -7.72
CA ILE A 103 -7.34 -2.88 -6.72
C ILE A 103 -6.58 -1.72 -7.36
N ALA A 104 -5.55 -2.01 -8.17
CA ALA A 104 -4.79 -1.00 -8.90
C ALA A 104 -5.68 -0.17 -9.83
N GLY A 105 -6.63 -0.81 -10.51
CA GLY A 105 -7.64 -0.14 -11.34
C GLY A 105 -8.52 0.82 -10.54
N TYR A 106 -9.00 0.40 -9.37
CA TYR A 106 -9.80 1.27 -8.50
C TYR A 106 -9.03 2.50 -7.99
N VAL A 107 -7.75 2.30 -7.65
CA VAL A 107 -6.88 3.42 -7.23
C VAL A 107 -6.70 4.43 -8.35
N LEU A 108 -6.47 3.95 -9.58
CA LEU A 108 -6.34 4.77 -10.78
C LEU A 108 -7.63 5.57 -11.04
N GLU A 109 -8.79 4.91 -11.03
CA GLU A 109 -10.09 5.56 -11.23
C GLU A 109 -10.40 6.61 -10.16
N ALA A 110 -10.01 6.36 -8.92
CA ALA A 110 -10.17 7.31 -7.82
C ALA A 110 -9.18 8.48 -7.87
N GLY A 111 -8.19 8.46 -8.76
CA GLY A 111 -7.17 9.49 -8.90
C GLY A 111 -6.27 9.64 -7.67
N ARG A 112 -6.04 8.54 -6.94
CA ARG A 112 -5.18 8.56 -5.74
C ARG A 112 -3.73 8.26 -6.11
N ALA A 113 -2.81 8.80 -5.30
CA ALA A 113 -1.39 8.45 -5.39
C ALA A 113 -1.19 6.97 -5.07
N LEU A 114 -0.31 6.31 -5.82
CA LEU A 114 -0.07 4.88 -5.71
C LEU A 114 1.42 4.57 -5.68
N VAL A 115 1.79 3.71 -4.75
CA VAL A 115 3.09 3.04 -4.70
C VAL A 115 2.86 1.54 -4.64
N VAL A 116 3.58 0.77 -5.43
CA VAL A 116 3.51 -0.70 -5.39
C VAL A 116 4.67 -1.24 -4.57
N ALA A 117 4.37 -1.93 -3.48
CA ALA A 117 5.34 -2.62 -2.65
C ALA A 117 5.42 -4.09 -3.05
N VAL A 118 6.48 -4.47 -3.73
CA VAL A 118 6.75 -5.85 -4.14
C VAL A 118 7.44 -6.55 -2.97
N ASN A 119 6.63 -7.22 -2.13
CA ASN A 119 7.08 -7.86 -0.89
C ASN A 119 7.59 -9.29 -1.13
N LYS A 120 8.35 -9.80 -0.19
CA LYS A 120 9.00 -11.11 -0.21
C LYS A 120 10.04 -11.25 -1.33
N TRP A 121 10.61 -10.13 -1.77
CA TRP A 121 11.62 -10.09 -2.84
C TRP A 121 12.87 -10.91 -2.52
N ASP A 122 13.20 -11.05 -1.25
CA ASP A 122 14.31 -11.81 -0.74
C ASP A 122 14.18 -13.34 -0.95
N LEU A 123 12.97 -13.82 -1.21
CA LEU A 123 12.69 -15.23 -1.46
C LEU A 123 12.90 -15.67 -2.91
N LEU A 124 13.14 -14.73 -3.83
CA LEU A 124 13.27 -15.00 -5.25
C LEU A 124 14.75 -15.14 -5.63
N ASP A 125 15.05 -16.15 -6.43
CA ASP A 125 16.31 -16.25 -7.16
C ASP A 125 16.33 -15.32 -8.40
N SER A 126 17.46 -15.27 -9.13
CA SER A 126 17.61 -14.38 -10.28
C SER A 126 16.62 -14.67 -11.40
N TYR A 127 16.32 -15.94 -11.65
CA TYR A 127 15.38 -16.36 -12.69
C TYR A 127 13.95 -16.00 -12.32
N GLU A 128 13.56 -16.27 -11.07
CA GLU A 128 12.24 -15.91 -10.55
C GLU A 128 12.00 -14.38 -10.57
N ARG A 129 13.03 -13.58 -10.27
CA ARG A 129 12.97 -12.12 -10.35
C ARG A 129 12.72 -11.62 -11.76
N GLU A 130 13.39 -12.20 -12.74
CA GLU A 130 13.18 -11.84 -14.14
C GLU A 130 11.75 -12.20 -14.59
N ARG A 131 11.30 -13.40 -14.29
CA ARG A 131 9.91 -13.81 -14.56
C ARG A 131 8.88 -12.91 -13.90
N PHE A 132 9.09 -12.56 -12.64
CA PHE A 132 8.20 -11.64 -11.91
C PHE A 132 8.12 -10.28 -12.58
N ASN A 133 9.27 -9.71 -12.99
CA ASN A 133 9.28 -8.41 -13.66
C ASN A 133 8.48 -8.44 -14.99
N LEU A 134 8.58 -9.51 -15.77
CA LEU A 134 7.80 -9.68 -16.99
C LEU A 134 6.29 -9.81 -16.70
N ASP A 135 5.91 -10.56 -15.66
CA ASP A 135 4.51 -10.70 -15.24
C ASP A 135 3.94 -9.37 -14.75
N LEU A 136 4.73 -8.63 -13.97
CA LEU A 136 4.39 -7.30 -13.47
C LEU A 136 4.13 -6.31 -14.63
N GLU A 137 5.04 -6.25 -15.60
CA GLU A 137 4.86 -5.39 -16.78
C GLU A 137 3.62 -5.77 -17.59
N ARG A 138 3.33 -7.04 -17.73
CA ARG A 138 2.17 -7.53 -18.46
C ARG A 138 0.86 -7.18 -17.78
N LYS A 139 0.77 -7.41 -16.46
CA LYS A 139 -0.47 -7.27 -15.69
C LYS A 139 -0.73 -5.85 -15.20
N LEU A 140 0.31 -5.09 -14.92
CA LEU A 140 0.22 -3.73 -14.41
C LEU A 140 0.82 -2.69 -15.39
N HIS A 141 0.76 -2.95 -16.70
CA HIS A 141 1.28 -2.05 -17.73
C HIS A 141 0.69 -0.64 -17.68
N PHE A 142 -0.54 -0.49 -17.17
CA PHE A 142 -1.23 0.78 -16.99
C PHE A 142 -0.73 1.60 -15.80
N LEU A 143 0.15 1.02 -14.96
CA LEU A 143 0.76 1.67 -13.79
C LEU A 143 2.23 2.08 -14.01
N ARG A 144 2.65 2.33 -15.25
CA ARG A 144 4.06 2.71 -15.54
C ARG A 144 4.52 3.98 -14.82
N TRP A 145 3.58 4.83 -14.43
CA TRP A 145 3.82 6.04 -13.66
C TRP A 145 4.01 5.79 -12.16
N ALA A 146 3.53 4.66 -11.63
CA ALA A 146 3.65 4.34 -10.21
C ALA A 146 5.05 3.80 -9.88
N ARG A 147 5.56 4.18 -8.71
CA ARG A 147 6.83 3.63 -8.21
C ARG A 147 6.63 2.20 -7.73
N MET A 148 7.52 1.33 -8.14
CA MET A 148 7.53 -0.07 -7.71
C MET A 148 8.76 -0.32 -6.85
N ILE A 149 8.54 -0.60 -5.57
CA ILE A 149 9.60 -0.74 -4.58
C ILE A 149 9.68 -2.18 -4.12
N ARG A 150 10.84 -2.78 -4.28
CA ARG A 150 11.11 -4.15 -3.83
C ARG A 150 11.47 -4.15 -2.36
N ILE A 151 10.74 -4.94 -1.58
CA ILE A 151 10.90 -4.98 -0.12
C ILE A 151 10.93 -6.41 0.41
N SER A 152 11.43 -6.55 1.61
CA SER A 152 11.15 -7.67 2.50
C SER A 152 10.65 -7.11 3.83
N ALA A 153 9.36 -7.17 4.04
CA ALA A 153 8.75 -6.69 5.27
C ALA A 153 9.27 -7.46 6.49
N LEU A 154 9.43 -8.78 6.34
CA LEU A 154 9.95 -9.64 7.40
C LEU A 154 11.39 -9.28 7.81
N LYS A 155 12.25 -9.01 6.84
CA LYS A 155 13.65 -8.62 7.06
C LYS A 155 13.85 -7.11 7.22
N ARG A 156 12.78 -6.34 7.12
CA ARG A 156 12.78 -4.86 7.17
C ARG A 156 13.67 -4.20 6.11
N ASN A 157 13.85 -4.87 4.96
CA ASN A 157 14.63 -4.34 3.86
C ASN A 157 13.76 -3.54 2.90
N GLY A 158 14.29 -2.42 2.40
CA GLY A 158 13.63 -1.57 1.42
C GLY A 158 12.55 -0.62 1.98
N LEU A 159 12.30 -0.62 3.29
CA LEU A 159 11.25 0.19 3.91
C LEU A 159 11.52 1.70 3.78
N ASN A 160 12.79 2.13 3.90
CA ASN A 160 13.15 3.54 3.70
C ASN A 160 12.85 4.00 2.26
N HIS A 161 13.14 3.15 1.27
CA HIS A 161 12.81 3.44 -0.13
C HIS A 161 11.31 3.48 -0.36
N LEU A 162 10.55 2.58 0.30
CA LEU A 162 9.09 2.56 0.24
C LEU A 162 8.50 3.85 0.79
N MET A 163 8.92 4.27 1.99
CA MET A 163 8.37 5.48 2.62
C MET A 163 8.78 6.75 1.87
N ARG A 164 9.99 6.80 1.32
CA ARG A 164 10.39 7.90 0.43
C ARG A 164 9.52 7.96 -0.83
N ALA A 165 9.22 6.81 -1.44
CA ALA A 165 8.32 6.76 -2.60
C ALA A 165 6.90 7.21 -2.26
N VAL A 166 6.41 6.90 -1.04
CA VAL A 166 5.13 7.41 -0.52
C VAL A 166 5.14 8.94 -0.43
N ASP A 167 6.18 9.52 0.17
CA ASP A 167 6.32 10.98 0.27
C ASP A 167 6.38 11.65 -1.12
N GLU A 168 7.15 11.08 -2.04
CA GLU A 168 7.25 11.58 -3.43
C GLU A 168 5.89 11.50 -4.16
N ALA A 169 5.17 10.39 -4.02
CA ALA A 169 3.86 10.20 -4.62
C ALA A 169 2.82 11.17 -4.05
N HIS A 170 2.84 11.38 -2.73
CA HIS A 170 1.99 12.37 -2.07
C HIS A 170 2.30 13.79 -2.57
N ALA A 171 3.56 14.19 -2.58
CA ALA A 171 3.99 15.49 -3.06
C ALA A 171 3.58 15.74 -4.53
N ALA A 172 3.71 14.72 -5.38
CA ALA A 172 3.31 14.82 -6.79
C ALA A 172 1.80 14.98 -6.95
N ALA A 173 0.99 14.24 -6.18
CA ALA A 173 -0.47 14.29 -6.24
C ALA A 173 -1.04 15.65 -5.78
N TYR A 174 -0.37 16.31 -4.86
CA TYR A 174 -0.78 17.61 -4.31
C TYR A 174 0.03 18.79 -4.86
N ALA A 175 0.84 18.57 -5.90
CA ALA A 175 1.60 19.62 -6.55
C ALA A 175 0.66 20.63 -7.24
N LYS A 176 0.86 21.91 -6.96
CA LYS A 176 0.17 22.99 -7.69
C LYS A 176 0.83 23.17 -9.04
N LEU A 177 0.15 22.76 -10.11
CA LEU A 177 0.60 22.98 -11.48
C LEU A 177 0.17 24.37 -11.94
N PRO A 178 1.10 25.21 -12.44
CA PRO A 178 0.73 26.48 -13.07
C PRO A 178 -0.17 26.22 -14.29
N THR A 179 -1.26 26.98 -14.41
CA THR A 179 -2.24 26.86 -15.51
C THR A 179 -1.59 26.76 -16.90
N PRO A 180 -0.55 27.55 -17.26
CA PRO A 180 0.08 27.43 -18.57
C PRO A 180 0.74 26.08 -18.83
N LYS A 181 1.32 25.44 -17.79
CA LYS A 181 1.91 24.09 -17.92
C LYS A 181 0.82 23.04 -18.11
N LEU A 182 -0.27 23.15 -17.36
CA LEU A 182 -1.41 22.24 -17.49
C LEU A 182 -2.06 22.34 -18.87
N THR A 183 -2.31 23.57 -19.37
CA THR A 183 -2.87 23.80 -20.70
C THR A 183 -1.99 23.20 -21.79
N ARG A 184 -0.67 23.35 -21.70
CA ARG A 184 0.26 22.78 -22.68
C ARG A 184 0.21 21.25 -22.67
N ALA A 185 0.21 20.63 -21.50
CA ALA A 185 0.15 19.16 -21.37
C ALA A 185 -1.18 18.55 -21.84
N LEU A 186 -2.27 19.34 -21.87
CA LEU A 186 -3.57 18.89 -22.37
C LEU A 186 -3.75 19.08 -23.88
N LEU A 187 -2.91 19.90 -24.50
CA LEU A 187 -2.98 20.21 -25.94
C LEU A 187 -1.95 19.40 -26.77
N GLU A 188 -1.00 18.73 -26.13
CA GLU A 188 -0.07 17.75 -26.72
C GLU A 188 -0.66 16.34 -26.66
#